data_ce6cf4aa054a48d20b64d53ae9015a2d
#
_entry.id   ce6cf4aa054a48d20b64d53ae9015a2d
#
_cell.length_a   1.000
_cell.length_b   1.000
_cell.length_c   1.000
_cell.angle_alpha   90.00
_cell.angle_beta   90.00
_cell.angle_gamma   90.00
#
_symmetry.space_group_name_H-M   'P 1'
#
loop_
_entity.id
_entity.type
_entity.pdbx_description
1 polymer ?
#
loop_
_entity_poly.entity_id
_entity_poly.type
_entity_poly.pdbx_seq_one_letter_code
_entity_poly.pdbx_strand_id
1 'polypeptide(L)'
;YIGWISNKQYELINEKQLKLLEKNPQVYSYDLVEFIENDKHELIAIPLGSNLNALNILKHKYDGNKISGVQDKSKIVSTALRFLNSPYSWGGRTPFGIDCSGFTQMVYKLNGYKLERDSHLQAKQGSPLSFIEESEPGDLAFFDNDEGKIIHVGIIMDNNHIIHASGKVRIDRIDQTGVYNSETKSHTY
;
A
#
# COMPACT_ATOMS: atom_id res chain seq x y z
N TYR A 1 -10.83 -13.67 4.79
CA TYR A 1 -11.86 -13.61 3.73
C TYR A 1 -11.94 -14.96 3.02
N ILE A 2 -13.16 -15.42 2.73
CA ILE A 2 -13.42 -16.58 1.89
C ILE A 2 -13.92 -16.04 0.55
N GLY A 3 -13.37 -16.52 -0.57
CA GLY A 3 -13.72 -16.05 -1.90
C GLY A 3 -13.42 -17.08 -2.98
N TRP A 4 -13.81 -16.76 -4.20
CA TRP A 4 -13.57 -17.60 -5.37
C TRP A 4 -12.33 -17.11 -6.13
N ILE A 5 -11.51 -18.05 -6.58
CA ILE A 5 -10.36 -17.80 -7.46
C ILE A 5 -10.44 -18.76 -8.64
N SER A 6 -10.05 -18.29 -9.82
CA SER A 6 -9.95 -19.15 -11.00
C SER A 6 -8.79 -20.15 -10.83
N ASN A 7 -9.00 -21.39 -11.23
CA ASN A 7 -7.96 -22.42 -11.23
C ASN A 7 -6.75 -22.10 -12.14
N LYS A 8 -6.88 -21.08 -12.98
CA LYS A 8 -5.79 -20.56 -13.83
C LYS A 8 -4.93 -19.49 -13.14
N GLN A 9 -5.31 -19.06 -11.93
CA GLN A 9 -4.67 -17.97 -11.20
C GLN A 9 -3.89 -18.41 -9.96
N TYR A 10 -3.78 -19.72 -9.73
CA TYR A 10 -2.98 -20.23 -8.61
C TYR A 10 -2.24 -21.51 -9.02
N GLU A 11 -1.19 -21.80 -8.30
CA GLU A 11 -0.43 -23.04 -8.38
C GLU A 11 -0.34 -23.66 -7.00
N LEU A 12 -0.49 -25.00 -6.93
CA LEU A 12 -0.40 -25.72 -5.67
C LEU A 12 1.06 -25.91 -5.28
N ILE A 13 1.38 -25.60 -4.06
CA ILE A 13 2.69 -25.82 -3.47
C ILE A 13 2.61 -26.86 -2.35
N ASN A 14 3.70 -27.58 -2.13
CA ASN A 14 3.79 -28.53 -1.02
C ASN A 14 4.24 -27.84 0.28
N GLU A 15 4.11 -28.56 1.41
CA GLU A 15 4.46 -28.04 2.74
C GLU A 15 5.92 -27.56 2.84
N LYS A 16 6.86 -28.24 2.18
CA LYS A 16 8.28 -27.86 2.18
C LYS A 16 8.48 -26.51 1.47
N GLN A 17 7.80 -26.30 0.35
CA GLN A 17 7.82 -25.02 -0.39
C GLN A 17 7.16 -23.90 0.43
N LEU A 18 6.04 -24.17 1.09
CA LEU A 18 5.38 -23.21 1.98
C LEU A 18 6.32 -22.77 3.12
N LYS A 19 6.93 -23.71 3.83
CA LYS A 19 7.91 -23.39 4.90
C LYS A 19 9.09 -22.56 4.39
N LEU A 20 9.54 -22.79 3.15
CA LEU A 20 10.60 -22.00 2.54
C LEU A 20 10.17 -20.55 2.30
N LEU A 21 8.93 -20.35 1.80
CA LEU A 21 8.37 -19.00 1.58
C LEU A 21 8.18 -18.22 2.89
N GLU A 22 7.75 -18.89 3.94
CA GLU A 22 7.53 -18.29 5.26
C GLU A 22 8.83 -17.92 5.98
N LYS A 23 9.89 -18.72 5.79
CA LYS A 23 11.18 -18.51 6.46
C LYS A 23 11.98 -17.35 5.86
N ASN A 24 11.84 -17.09 4.58
CA ASN A 24 12.64 -16.09 3.88
C ASN A 24 12.08 -14.67 4.10
N PRO A 25 12.96 -13.65 4.24
CA PRO A 25 12.52 -12.27 4.23
C PRO A 25 11.69 -11.97 2.99
N GLN A 26 10.62 -11.19 3.18
CA GLN A 26 9.76 -10.82 2.05
C GLN A 26 10.49 -9.84 1.13
N VAL A 27 10.47 -10.15 -0.17
CA VAL A 27 11.05 -9.33 -1.23
C VAL A 27 9.94 -8.92 -2.19
N TYR A 28 9.90 -7.64 -2.55
CA TYR A 28 8.86 -7.09 -3.43
C TYR A 28 9.46 -6.41 -4.65
N SER A 29 8.71 -6.42 -5.78
CA SER A 29 9.02 -5.57 -6.92
C SER A 29 8.93 -4.10 -6.53
N TYR A 30 9.87 -3.28 -7.02
CA TYR A 30 9.92 -1.84 -6.70
C TYR A 30 9.76 -0.94 -7.93
N ASP A 31 9.57 -1.49 -9.10
CA ASP A 31 9.15 -0.78 -10.32
C ASP A 31 7.62 -0.65 -10.36
N LEU A 32 7.10 0.44 -10.97
CA LEU A 32 5.64 0.60 -11.13
C LEU A 32 5.01 -0.57 -11.85
N VAL A 33 5.67 -1.01 -12.91
CA VAL A 33 5.39 -2.22 -13.68
C VAL A 33 6.71 -2.78 -14.15
N GLU A 34 6.85 -4.08 -14.04
CA GLU A 34 7.98 -4.81 -14.61
C GLU A 34 7.50 -6.21 -15.01
N PHE A 35 8.33 -6.96 -15.69
CA PHE A 35 7.98 -8.29 -16.17
C PHE A 35 8.74 -9.37 -15.40
N ILE A 36 8.05 -10.47 -15.16
CA ILE A 36 8.68 -11.75 -14.85
C ILE A 36 8.68 -12.60 -16.13
N GLU A 37 9.74 -13.38 -16.34
CA GLU A 37 9.89 -14.30 -17.45
C GLU A 37 9.76 -15.73 -16.92
N ASN A 38 8.87 -16.54 -17.52
CA ASN A 38 8.73 -17.94 -17.19
C ASN A 38 9.75 -18.83 -17.96
N ASP A 39 9.73 -20.12 -17.71
CA ASP A 39 10.63 -21.11 -18.35
C ASP A 39 10.36 -21.31 -19.86
N LYS A 40 9.26 -20.76 -20.37
CA LYS A 40 8.92 -20.73 -21.82
C LYS A 40 9.26 -19.41 -22.50
N HIS A 41 9.96 -18.50 -21.80
CA HIS A 41 10.27 -17.15 -22.25
C HIS A 41 9.03 -16.24 -22.46
N GLU A 42 7.92 -16.56 -21.81
CA GLU A 42 6.73 -15.71 -21.81
C GLU A 42 6.88 -14.63 -20.72
N LEU A 43 6.53 -13.38 -21.07
CA LEU A 43 6.58 -12.26 -20.16
C LEU A 43 5.22 -12.04 -19.48
N ILE A 44 5.23 -11.91 -18.15
CA ILE A 44 4.06 -11.64 -17.34
C ILE A 44 4.28 -10.33 -16.59
N ALA A 45 3.44 -9.32 -16.86
CA ALA A 45 3.53 -8.04 -16.18
C ALA A 45 3.13 -8.16 -14.70
N ILE A 46 3.95 -7.59 -13.82
CA ILE A 46 3.66 -7.50 -12.38
C ILE A 46 3.75 -6.05 -11.91
N PRO A 47 2.82 -5.60 -11.04
CA PRO A 47 2.83 -4.24 -10.52
C PRO A 47 3.76 -4.09 -9.31
N LEU A 48 4.05 -2.83 -8.96
CA LEU A 48 4.73 -2.42 -7.73
C LEU A 48 4.17 -3.16 -6.51
N GLY A 49 5.06 -3.72 -5.69
CA GLY A 49 4.73 -4.45 -4.47
C GLY A 49 4.30 -5.90 -4.67
N SER A 50 4.46 -6.45 -5.88
CA SER A 50 4.31 -7.90 -6.09
C SER A 50 5.36 -8.68 -5.31
N ASN A 51 4.95 -9.76 -4.65
CA ASN A 51 5.85 -10.61 -3.87
C ASN A 51 6.69 -11.48 -4.80
N LEU A 52 8.01 -11.44 -4.63
CA LEU A 52 8.98 -12.14 -5.48
C LEU A 52 9.51 -13.45 -4.86
N ASN A 53 9.08 -13.82 -3.65
CA ASN A 53 9.63 -14.98 -2.95
C ASN A 53 9.34 -16.30 -3.64
N ALA A 54 8.25 -16.39 -4.41
CA ALA A 54 7.86 -17.60 -5.12
C ALA A 54 8.55 -17.79 -6.48
N LEU A 55 9.34 -16.83 -6.97
CA LEU A 55 9.93 -16.87 -8.32
C LEU A 55 10.69 -18.16 -8.60
N ASN A 56 11.54 -18.61 -7.66
CA ASN A 56 12.30 -19.85 -7.83
C ASN A 56 11.40 -21.10 -7.88
N ILE A 57 10.31 -21.11 -7.10
CA ILE A 57 9.35 -22.23 -7.07
C ILE A 57 8.61 -22.28 -8.41
N LEU A 58 8.22 -21.13 -8.93
CA LEU A 58 7.50 -20.97 -10.19
C LEU A 58 8.42 -20.97 -11.43
N LYS A 59 9.74 -21.09 -11.24
CA LYS A 59 10.76 -21.03 -12.30
C LYS A 59 10.68 -19.73 -13.11
N HIS A 60 10.37 -18.64 -12.44
CA HIS A 60 10.33 -17.31 -13.05
C HIS A 60 11.61 -16.52 -12.75
N LYS A 61 12.01 -15.67 -13.67
CA LYS A 61 13.11 -14.69 -13.53
C LYS A 61 12.53 -13.30 -13.37
N TYR A 62 13.25 -12.44 -12.66
CA TYR A 62 12.92 -11.04 -12.47
C TYR A 62 14.22 -10.23 -12.39
N ASP A 63 14.40 -9.27 -13.30
CA ASP A 63 15.60 -8.45 -13.42
C ASP A 63 15.39 -6.99 -12.99
N GLY A 64 14.15 -6.61 -12.57
CA GLY A 64 13.80 -5.28 -12.10
C GLY A 64 14.30 -4.96 -10.69
N ASN A 65 13.97 -3.76 -10.22
CA ASN A 65 14.31 -3.26 -8.89
C ASN A 65 13.53 -4.00 -7.80
N LYS A 66 14.21 -4.29 -6.70
CA LYS A 66 13.65 -5.05 -5.54
C LYS A 66 13.78 -4.23 -4.27
N ILE A 67 12.82 -4.41 -3.36
CA ILE A 67 12.89 -3.86 -2.01
C ILE A 67 12.58 -4.96 -0.99
N SER A 68 13.26 -4.92 0.15
CA SER A 68 13.07 -5.87 1.26
C SER A 68 13.50 -5.26 2.58
N GLY A 69 13.05 -5.86 3.68
CA GLY A 69 13.40 -5.43 5.04
C GLY A 69 12.75 -4.12 5.45
N VAL A 70 13.02 -3.71 6.69
CA VAL A 70 12.49 -2.47 7.27
C VAL A 70 13.32 -1.30 6.74
N GLN A 71 12.65 -0.30 6.18
CA GLN A 71 13.22 0.94 5.71
C GLN A 71 13.12 2.02 6.80
N ASP A 72 13.93 3.06 6.69
CA ASP A 72 13.81 4.25 7.53
C ASP A 72 12.44 4.93 7.32
N LYS A 73 11.84 5.48 8.40
CA LYS A 73 10.55 6.19 8.37
C LYS A 73 10.51 7.29 7.30
N SER A 74 11.62 7.98 7.06
CA SER A 74 11.76 9.02 6.03
C SER A 74 11.46 8.54 4.60
N LYS A 75 11.50 7.21 4.36
CA LYS A 75 11.18 6.61 3.05
C LYS A 75 9.68 6.44 2.81
N ILE A 76 8.84 6.50 3.84
CA ILE A 76 7.40 6.27 3.71
C ILE A 76 6.78 7.26 2.71
N VAL A 77 7.05 8.56 2.85
CA VAL A 77 6.51 9.59 1.95
C VAL A 77 7.03 9.41 0.52
N SER A 78 8.32 9.13 0.34
CA SER A 78 8.89 8.91 -1.00
C SER A 78 8.31 7.66 -1.68
N THR A 79 7.99 6.62 -0.90
CA THR A 79 7.28 5.43 -1.40
C THR A 79 5.83 5.75 -1.74
N ALA A 80 5.15 6.57 -0.93
CA ALA A 80 3.78 7.02 -1.18
C ALA A 80 3.66 7.79 -2.50
N LEU A 81 4.61 8.67 -2.80
CA LEU A 81 4.67 9.45 -4.05
C LEU A 81 4.75 8.59 -5.31
N ARG A 82 5.20 7.34 -5.22
CA ARG A 82 5.20 6.41 -6.37
C ARG A 82 3.79 6.03 -6.83
N PHE A 83 2.80 6.17 -5.97
CA PHE A 83 1.38 5.94 -6.28
C PHE A 83 0.63 7.21 -6.71
N LEU A 84 1.29 8.38 -6.74
CA LEU A 84 0.64 9.64 -7.10
C LEU A 84 -0.11 9.53 -8.44
N ASN A 85 -1.36 10.00 -8.48
CA ASN A 85 -2.31 9.88 -9.59
C ASN A 85 -2.81 8.47 -9.91
N SER A 86 -2.48 7.43 -9.13
CA SER A 86 -3.15 6.13 -9.24
C SER A 86 -4.66 6.31 -9.08
N PRO A 87 -5.50 5.74 -9.96
CA PRO A 87 -6.94 5.90 -9.87
C PRO A 87 -7.50 5.20 -8.62
N TYR A 88 -8.55 5.77 -8.04
CA TYR A 88 -9.25 5.13 -6.94
C TYR A 88 -10.02 3.91 -7.44
N SER A 89 -9.87 2.80 -6.75
CA SER A 89 -10.64 1.58 -6.97
C SER A 89 -10.90 0.89 -5.64
N TRP A 90 -12.17 0.74 -5.28
CA TRP A 90 -12.56 0.05 -4.05
C TRP A 90 -11.99 -1.38 -4.02
N GLY A 91 -11.31 -1.74 -2.94
CA GLY A 91 -10.62 -3.03 -2.80
C GLY A 91 -9.26 -3.10 -3.52
N GLY A 92 -8.89 -2.07 -4.29
CA GLY A 92 -7.66 -2.02 -5.06
C GLY A 92 -6.40 -1.91 -4.20
N ARG A 93 -5.29 -2.47 -4.71
CA ARG A 93 -3.97 -2.49 -4.04
C ARG A 93 -2.81 -2.39 -5.03
N THR A 94 -3.02 -1.78 -6.17
CA THR A 94 -2.00 -1.62 -7.20
C THR A 94 -1.97 -0.20 -7.73
N PRO A 95 -0.90 0.24 -8.42
CA PRO A 95 -0.87 1.56 -9.07
C PRO A 95 -1.98 1.76 -10.13
N PHE A 96 -2.63 0.69 -10.60
CA PHE A 96 -3.73 0.75 -11.57
C PHE A 96 -5.11 0.87 -10.94
N GLY A 97 -5.20 0.76 -9.64
CA GLY A 97 -6.40 0.92 -8.86
C GLY A 97 -6.12 0.65 -7.39
N ILE A 98 -6.44 1.63 -6.54
CA ILE A 98 -6.09 1.56 -5.12
C ILE A 98 -7.12 2.33 -4.28
N ASP A 99 -7.55 1.76 -3.14
CA ASP A 99 -8.35 2.48 -2.16
C ASP A 99 -7.49 3.10 -1.04
N CYS A 100 -8.09 3.85 -0.14
CA CYS A 100 -7.36 4.60 0.89
C CYS A 100 -6.55 3.69 1.82
N SER A 101 -7.15 2.64 2.36
CA SER A 101 -6.46 1.69 3.25
C SER A 101 -5.53 0.72 2.50
N GLY A 102 -5.85 0.38 1.26
CA GLY A 102 -4.95 -0.36 0.37
C GLY A 102 -3.69 0.44 0.03
N PHE A 103 -3.83 1.76 -0.17
CA PHE A 103 -2.73 2.67 -0.40
C PHE A 103 -1.76 2.70 0.80
N THR A 104 -2.27 3.00 1.99
CA THR A 104 -1.44 3.02 3.20
C THR A 104 -0.81 1.65 3.47
N GLN A 105 -1.59 0.57 3.32
CA GLN A 105 -1.09 -0.79 3.49
C GLN A 105 0.07 -1.11 2.53
N MET A 106 -0.04 -0.73 1.24
CA MET A 106 1.00 -0.99 0.25
C MET A 106 2.26 -0.16 0.49
N VAL A 107 2.11 1.11 0.86
CA VAL A 107 3.25 1.98 1.20
C VAL A 107 4.00 1.41 2.41
N TYR A 108 3.31 1.09 3.48
CA TYR A 108 3.92 0.52 4.68
C TYR A 108 4.55 -0.86 4.43
N LYS A 109 3.88 -1.72 3.66
CA LYS A 109 4.40 -3.02 3.24
C LYS A 109 5.75 -2.91 2.53
N LEU A 110 5.88 -1.97 1.58
CA LEU A 110 7.12 -1.71 0.85
C LEU A 110 8.23 -1.16 1.75
N ASN A 111 7.87 -0.54 2.86
CA ASN A 111 8.81 -0.08 3.89
C ASN A 111 9.04 -1.10 5.02
N GLY A 112 8.53 -2.33 4.87
CA GLY A 112 8.78 -3.43 5.81
C GLY A 112 7.85 -3.46 7.02
N TYR A 113 6.78 -2.64 7.03
CA TYR A 113 5.78 -2.62 8.10
C TYR A 113 4.50 -3.32 7.67
N LYS A 114 3.80 -3.93 8.62
CA LYS A 114 2.55 -4.64 8.36
C LYS A 114 1.37 -3.82 8.89
N LEU A 115 0.45 -3.47 7.99
CA LEU A 115 -0.85 -2.89 8.34
C LEU A 115 -1.98 -3.85 8.00
N GLU A 116 -3.07 -3.75 8.76
CA GLU A 116 -4.32 -4.42 8.45
C GLU A 116 -4.92 -3.92 7.13
N ARG A 117 -5.91 -4.64 6.57
CA ARG A 117 -6.49 -4.28 5.27
C ARG A 117 -7.41 -3.07 5.35
N ASP A 118 -8.23 -3.01 6.38
CA ASP A 118 -9.30 -2.02 6.48
C ASP A 118 -8.89 -0.85 7.39
N SER A 119 -9.27 0.38 7.03
CA SER A 119 -8.87 1.61 7.75
C SER A 119 -9.22 1.56 9.24
N HIS A 120 -10.40 1.05 9.61
CA HIS A 120 -10.81 0.93 11.01
C HIS A 120 -9.99 -0.09 11.82
N LEU A 121 -9.34 -1.04 11.16
CA LEU A 121 -8.38 -1.97 11.78
C LEU A 121 -6.99 -1.35 11.85
N GLN A 122 -6.57 -0.60 10.82
CA GLN A 122 -5.32 0.15 10.83
C GLN A 122 -5.30 1.19 11.96
N ALA A 123 -6.43 1.88 12.20
CA ALA A 123 -6.57 2.84 13.29
C ALA A 123 -6.37 2.24 14.69
N LYS A 124 -6.45 0.92 14.84
CA LYS A 124 -6.17 0.20 16.10
C LYS A 124 -4.70 -0.19 16.26
N GLN A 125 -3.89 0.06 15.24
CA GLN A 125 -2.44 -0.19 15.28
C GLN A 125 -1.70 1.11 15.63
N GLY A 126 -0.55 0.98 16.24
CA GLY A 126 0.25 2.14 16.65
C GLY A 126 -0.28 2.86 17.90
N SER A 127 0.21 4.07 18.09
CA SER A 127 -0.13 4.93 19.24
C SER A 127 -0.80 6.21 18.76
N PRO A 128 -1.99 6.57 19.30
CA PRO A 128 -2.66 7.81 18.91
C PRO A 128 -1.89 9.03 19.43
N LEU A 129 -1.86 10.08 18.62
CA LEU A 129 -1.38 11.41 19.01
C LEU A 129 -2.54 12.25 19.54
N SER A 130 -2.25 13.19 20.45
CA SER A 130 -3.27 14.07 21.01
C SER A 130 -3.57 15.28 20.12
N PHE A 131 -2.56 15.74 19.38
CA PHE A 131 -2.65 16.91 18.51
C PHE A 131 -2.01 16.64 17.16
N ILE A 132 -2.56 17.25 16.11
CA ILE A 132 -2.03 17.11 14.74
C ILE A 132 -0.60 17.68 14.61
N GLU A 133 -0.26 18.65 15.42
CA GLU A 133 1.05 19.30 15.48
C GLU A 133 2.17 18.36 15.96
N GLU A 134 1.80 17.25 16.62
CA GLU A 134 2.74 16.20 17.05
C GLU A 134 3.04 15.21 15.93
N SER A 135 2.28 15.27 14.84
CA SER A 135 2.46 14.33 13.74
C SER A 135 3.71 14.62 12.92
N GLU A 136 4.34 13.56 12.46
CA GLU A 136 5.52 13.60 11.61
C GLU A 136 5.22 12.99 10.23
N PRO A 137 5.97 13.37 9.20
CA PRO A 137 5.87 12.74 7.89
C PRO A 137 5.97 11.20 7.98
N GLY A 138 5.00 10.55 7.37
CA GLY A 138 4.87 9.09 7.43
C GLY A 138 3.86 8.60 8.45
N ASP A 139 3.34 9.42 9.36
CA ASP A 139 2.25 9.02 10.25
C ASP A 139 0.93 8.89 9.49
N LEU A 140 -0.01 8.15 10.07
CA LEU A 140 -1.35 7.94 9.50
C LEU A 140 -2.37 8.89 10.13
N ALA A 141 -3.14 9.57 9.29
CA ALA A 141 -4.33 10.30 9.70
C ALA A 141 -5.57 9.48 9.35
N PHE A 142 -6.46 9.33 10.32
CA PHE A 142 -7.72 8.61 10.18
C PHE A 142 -8.89 9.58 10.32
N PHE A 143 -9.92 9.36 9.51
CA PHE A 143 -11.11 10.20 9.50
C PHE A 143 -12.34 9.34 9.72
N ASP A 144 -13.23 9.82 10.57
CA ASP A 144 -14.48 9.16 10.89
C ASP A 144 -15.69 9.89 10.24
N ASN A 145 -16.82 9.23 10.26
CA ASN A 145 -18.11 9.82 9.92
C ASN A 145 -18.83 10.29 11.20
N ASP A 146 -20.01 10.87 11.05
CA ASP A 146 -20.85 11.37 12.14
C ASP A 146 -21.21 10.31 13.20
N GLU A 147 -21.07 9.03 12.86
CA GLU A 147 -21.28 7.89 13.78
C GLU A 147 -19.98 7.47 14.50
N GLY A 148 -18.86 8.17 14.29
CA GLY A 148 -17.55 7.82 14.85
C GLY A 148 -16.90 6.59 14.22
N LYS A 149 -17.34 6.19 13.03
CA LYS A 149 -16.77 5.05 12.30
C LYS A 149 -15.69 5.55 11.37
N ILE A 150 -14.47 4.99 11.50
CA ILE A 150 -13.37 5.30 10.58
C ILE A 150 -13.72 4.86 9.15
N ILE A 151 -13.73 5.82 8.24
CA ILE A 151 -14.11 5.65 6.83
C ILE A 151 -12.98 5.98 5.86
N HIS A 152 -11.95 6.71 6.29
CA HIS A 152 -10.86 7.13 5.44
C HIS A 152 -9.52 7.14 6.19
N VAL A 153 -8.42 7.09 5.41
CA VAL A 153 -7.05 7.15 5.93
C VAL A 153 -6.11 7.74 4.88
N GLY A 154 -5.10 8.47 5.35
CA GLY A 154 -4.00 8.97 4.53
C GLY A 154 -2.69 9.01 5.28
N ILE A 155 -1.63 9.42 4.62
CA ILE A 155 -0.26 9.52 5.16
C ILE A 155 0.10 10.99 5.28
N ILE A 156 0.49 11.42 6.47
CA ILE A 156 0.96 12.78 6.76
C ILE A 156 2.25 13.06 5.99
N MET A 157 2.35 14.26 5.46
CA MET A 157 3.52 14.82 4.80
C MET A 157 3.95 16.11 5.51
N ASP A 158 5.09 16.65 5.10
CA ASP A 158 5.54 17.96 5.58
C ASP A 158 4.54 19.10 5.25
N ASN A 159 4.64 20.20 5.99
CA ASN A 159 3.92 21.45 5.73
C ASN A 159 2.40 21.30 5.72
N ASN A 160 1.83 20.54 6.63
CA ASN A 160 0.40 20.33 6.75
C ASN A 160 -0.24 19.78 5.47
N HIS A 161 0.40 18.82 4.84
CA HIS A 161 -0.14 18.08 3.71
C HIS A 161 -0.36 16.62 4.06
N ILE A 162 -1.28 16.01 3.34
CA ILE A 162 -1.60 14.59 3.41
C ILE A 162 -1.60 14.01 1.99
N ILE A 163 -1.04 12.82 1.84
CA ILE A 163 -1.21 12.03 0.61
C ILE A 163 -2.18 10.89 0.88
N HIS A 164 -3.25 10.82 0.10
CA HIS A 164 -4.33 9.87 0.30
C HIS A 164 -5.00 9.47 -1.02
N ALA A 165 -5.80 8.39 -1.01
CA ALA A 165 -6.57 7.96 -2.19
C ALA A 165 -8.03 8.42 -2.05
N SER A 166 -8.39 9.47 -2.80
CA SER A 166 -9.74 10.03 -2.90
C SER A 166 -9.99 10.45 -4.36
N GLY A 167 -10.79 9.68 -5.09
CA GLY A 167 -10.90 9.75 -6.55
C GLY A 167 -9.65 9.25 -7.28
N LYS A 168 -8.49 9.64 -6.81
CA LYS A 168 -7.14 9.18 -7.17
C LYS A 168 -6.22 9.35 -5.97
N VAL A 169 -5.01 8.83 -6.03
CA VAL A 169 -3.98 9.19 -5.06
C VAL A 169 -3.55 10.64 -5.34
N ARG A 170 -3.74 11.50 -4.33
CA ARG A 170 -3.55 12.95 -4.44
C ARG A 170 -2.94 13.53 -3.17
N ILE A 171 -2.45 14.75 -3.26
CA ILE A 171 -1.94 15.51 -2.13
C ILE A 171 -2.88 16.67 -1.89
N ASP A 172 -3.37 16.78 -0.65
CA ASP A 172 -4.23 17.88 -0.20
C ASP A 172 -3.67 18.49 1.11
N ARG A 173 -4.19 19.65 1.51
CA ARG A 173 -3.87 20.24 2.81
C ARG A 173 -4.67 19.54 3.89
N ILE A 174 -4.09 19.45 5.09
CA ILE A 174 -4.76 18.93 6.28
C ILE A 174 -4.63 19.95 7.40
N ASP A 175 -5.71 20.16 8.14
CA ASP A 175 -5.76 20.94 9.36
C ASP A 175 -6.69 20.27 10.40
N GLN A 176 -6.96 20.96 11.50
CA GLN A 176 -7.83 20.46 12.57
C GLN A 176 -9.29 20.25 12.13
N THR A 177 -9.71 20.82 11.00
CA THR A 177 -11.07 20.67 10.45
C THR A 177 -11.19 19.44 9.55
N GLY A 178 -10.06 18.98 8.98
CA GLY A 178 -10.01 17.84 8.09
C GLY A 178 -9.14 18.08 6.84
N VAL A 179 -9.44 17.38 5.76
CA VAL A 179 -8.71 17.50 4.49
C VAL A 179 -9.34 18.59 3.61
N TYR A 180 -8.59 19.61 3.27
CA TYR A 180 -9.03 20.66 2.36
C TYR A 180 -8.76 20.29 0.91
N ASN A 181 -9.83 20.05 0.16
CA ASN A 181 -9.76 19.76 -1.27
C ASN A 181 -9.75 21.08 -2.06
N SER A 182 -8.63 21.40 -2.71
CA SER A 182 -8.46 22.65 -3.48
C SER A 182 -9.30 22.69 -4.77
N GLU A 183 -9.72 21.55 -5.31
CA GLU A 183 -10.55 21.47 -6.52
C GLU A 183 -12.01 21.84 -6.21
N THR A 184 -12.54 21.35 -5.09
CA THR A 184 -13.92 21.63 -4.64
C THR A 184 -14.00 22.86 -3.73
N LYS A 185 -12.86 23.36 -3.24
CA LYS A 185 -12.73 24.46 -2.28
C LYS A 185 -13.51 24.22 -0.97
N SER A 186 -13.51 22.98 -0.52
CA SER A 186 -14.23 22.55 0.69
C SER A 186 -13.41 21.54 1.46
N HIS A 187 -13.68 21.45 2.77
CA HIS A 187 -13.17 20.35 3.57
C HIS A 187 -13.96 19.08 3.25
N THR A 188 -13.24 17.96 3.17
CA THR A 188 -13.79 16.60 3.05
C THR A 188 -13.19 15.77 4.16
N TYR A 189 -14.00 14.95 4.80
CA TYR A 189 -13.65 14.13 5.99
C TYR A 189 -13.49 14.96 7.27
#